data_9626b1d59dcf4b983a49d632da56fddc
#
_entry.id   9626b1d59dcf4b983a49d632da56fddc
#
_cell.length_a   1.000
_cell.length_b   1.000
_cell.length_c   1.000
_cell.angle_alpha   90.00
_cell.angle_beta   90.00
_cell.angle_gamma   90.00
#
_symmetry.space_group_name_H-M   'P 1'
#
loop_
_entity.id
_entity.type
_entity.pdbx_description
1 polymer ?
#
loop_
_entity_poly.entity_id
_entity_poly.type
_entity_poly.pdbx_seq_one_letter_code
_entity_poly.pdbx_strand_id
1 'polypeptide(L)'
;MKINLSKHTLIFYSILAPFIIFGSIYNLLGIIFGTSTVISFGAYALFGFVLLPALLVSTYRQNRCTISDDRISIGKKDYVFNSYAVSIVEKYLPIKERPLFSLFRKQYANLIIREKSGGQIVLNKDLEISVQNIEKMKEFLAV
;
A
#
# COMPACT_ATOMS: atom_id res chain seq x y z
N MET A 1 -0.57 9.08 -16.27
CA MET A 1 -1.51 8.69 -15.19
C MET A 1 -0.78 8.67 -13.85
N LYS A 2 -1.40 9.13 -12.73
CA LYS A 2 -0.80 9.06 -11.37
C LYS A 2 -1.73 8.30 -10.45
N ILE A 3 -1.21 7.30 -9.72
CA ILE A 3 -2.00 6.45 -8.82
C ILE A 3 -1.11 5.95 -7.67
N ASN A 4 -1.72 5.55 -6.55
CA ASN A 4 -1.02 4.81 -5.50
C ASN A 4 -1.46 3.34 -5.53
N LEU A 5 -0.49 2.42 -5.67
CA LEU A 5 -0.75 0.99 -5.84
C LEU A 5 -1.26 0.29 -4.58
N SER A 6 -1.03 0.89 -3.39
CA SER A 6 -1.46 0.35 -2.08
C SER A 6 -2.57 1.19 -1.44
N LYS A 7 -3.56 1.62 -2.22
CA LYS A 7 -4.64 2.49 -1.75
C LYS A 7 -5.45 1.86 -0.60
N HIS A 8 -5.72 0.56 -0.65
CA HIS A 8 -6.48 -0.12 0.41
C HIS A 8 -5.72 -0.18 1.73
N THR A 9 -4.42 -0.50 1.70
CA THR A 9 -3.55 -0.46 2.89
C THR A 9 -3.48 0.94 3.49
N LEU A 10 -3.37 1.99 2.66
CA LEU A 10 -3.38 3.38 3.14
C LEU A 10 -4.70 3.75 3.80
N ILE A 11 -5.84 3.35 3.23
CA ILE A 11 -7.16 3.55 3.85
C ILE A 11 -7.24 2.85 5.19
N PHE A 12 -6.78 1.60 5.28
CA PHE A 12 -6.78 0.84 6.53
C PHE A 12 -5.97 1.55 7.63
N TYR A 13 -4.74 1.98 7.33
CA TYR A 13 -3.93 2.72 8.30
C TYR A 13 -4.57 4.05 8.69
N SER A 14 -5.22 4.74 7.76
CA SER A 14 -5.92 6.01 8.04
C SER A 14 -7.14 5.80 8.94
N ILE A 15 -7.83 4.66 8.84
CA ILE A 15 -8.95 4.31 9.73
C ILE A 15 -8.41 3.92 11.12
N LEU A 16 -7.29 3.20 11.17
CA LEU A 16 -6.69 2.75 12.43
C LEU A 16 -6.10 3.90 13.26
N ALA A 17 -5.57 4.95 12.60
CA ALA A 17 -4.90 6.07 13.25
C ALA A 17 -5.72 6.73 14.36
N PRO A 18 -6.98 7.15 14.16
CA PRO A 18 -7.75 7.80 15.22
C PRO A 18 -7.92 6.91 16.46
N PHE A 19 -8.15 5.60 16.29
CA PHE A 19 -8.31 4.70 17.43
C PHE A 19 -7.05 4.61 18.28
N ILE A 20 -5.87 4.53 17.65
CA ILE A 20 -4.60 4.48 18.37
C ILE A 20 -4.30 5.83 19.04
N ILE A 21 -4.59 6.95 18.38
CA ILE A 21 -4.42 8.29 18.94
C ILE A 21 -5.34 8.49 20.15
N PHE A 22 -6.61 8.12 20.04
CA PHE A 22 -7.54 8.17 21.18
C PHE A 22 -7.10 7.25 22.33
N GLY A 23 -6.60 6.05 22.02
CA GLY A 23 -6.01 5.16 23.02
C GLY A 23 -4.80 5.79 23.72
N SER A 24 -3.95 6.52 23.00
CA SER A 24 -2.83 7.26 23.58
C SER A 24 -3.31 8.35 24.54
N ILE A 25 -4.29 9.15 24.13
CA ILE A 25 -4.87 10.22 24.96
C ILE A 25 -5.54 9.62 26.20
N TYR A 26 -6.32 8.55 26.04
CA TYR A 26 -6.98 7.87 27.15
C TYR A 26 -5.97 7.36 28.17
N ASN A 27 -4.89 6.72 27.74
CA ASN A 27 -3.84 6.23 28.63
C ASN A 27 -3.07 7.38 29.32
N LEU A 28 -2.86 8.51 28.64
CA LEU A 28 -2.25 9.70 29.24
C LEU A 28 -3.11 10.24 30.38
N LEU A 29 -4.42 10.38 30.14
CA LEU A 29 -5.36 10.79 31.19
C LEU A 29 -5.38 9.77 32.33
N GLY A 30 -5.36 8.48 32.01
CA GLY A 30 -5.27 7.41 33.02
C GLY A 30 -4.03 7.48 33.91
N ILE A 31 -2.88 7.94 33.38
CA ILE A 31 -1.68 8.19 34.20
C ILE A 31 -1.96 9.33 35.19
N ILE A 32 -2.55 10.42 34.71
CA ILE A 32 -2.86 11.60 35.54
C ILE A 32 -3.82 11.21 36.68
N PHE A 33 -4.78 10.34 36.42
CA PHE A 33 -5.75 9.86 37.40
C PHE A 33 -5.31 8.59 38.16
N GLY A 34 -4.10 8.07 37.91
CA GLY A 34 -3.57 6.87 38.58
C GLY A 34 -4.20 5.55 38.13
N THR A 35 -4.88 5.50 37.01
CA THR A 35 -5.59 4.30 36.48
C THR A 35 -4.84 3.59 35.36
N SER A 36 -3.79 4.19 34.78
CA SER A 36 -2.98 3.62 33.72
C SER A 36 -1.48 3.67 34.05
N THR A 37 -0.70 2.81 33.39
CA THR A 37 0.75 2.76 33.55
C THR A 37 1.48 3.58 32.49
N VAL A 38 2.67 4.07 32.81
CA VAL A 38 3.57 4.77 31.85
C VAL A 38 3.91 3.87 30.67
N ILE A 39 4.04 2.55 30.91
CA ILE A 39 4.34 1.56 29.85
C ILE A 39 3.19 1.49 28.84
N SER A 40 1.93 1.45 29.31
CA SER A 40 0.77 1.43 28.42
C SER A 40 0.69 2.69 27.55
N PHE A 41 0.88 3.87 28.15
CA PHE A 41 0.94 5.12 27.41
C PHE A 41 2.07 5.13 26.40
N GLY A 42 3.28 4.72 26.80
CA GLY A 42 4.46 4.67 25.91
C GLY A 42 4.23 3.77 24.68
N ALA A 43 3.61 2.60 24.88
CA ALA A 43 3.27 1.70 23.79
C ALA A 43 2.29 2.35 22.78
N TYR A 44 1.16 2.90 23.26
CA TYR A 44 0.18 3.58 22.39
C TYR A 44 0.78 4.82 21.71
N ALA A 45 1.58 5.62 22.43
CA ALA A 45 2.22 6.80 21.87
C ALA A 45 3.23 6.44 20.78
N LEU A 46 4.06 5.41 21.00
CA LEU A 46 5.00 4.90 19.98
C LEU A 46 4.27 4.45 18.73
N PHE A 47 3.21 3.65 18.87
CA PHE A 47 2.43 3.20 17.74
C PHE A 47 1.70 4.34 17.02
N GLY A 48 1.03 5.22 17.75
CA GLY A 48 0.19 6.28 17.18
C GLY A 48 0.97 7.44 16.60
N PHE A 49 2.03 7.89 17.26
CA PHE A 49 2.76 9.10 16.85
C PHE A 49 4.04 8.83 16.06
N VAL A 50 4.59 7.63 16.11
CA VAL A 50 5.84 7.29 15.43
C VAL A 50 5.63 6.23 14.35
N LEU A 51 5.23 5.01 14.73
CA LEU A 51 5.20 3.88 13.81
C LEU A 51 4.12 4.02 12.73
N LEU A 52 2.90 4.39 13.11
CA LEU A 52 1.79 4.50 12.17
C LEU A 52 1.99 5.63 11.14
N PRO A 53 2.39 6.86 11.52
CA PRO A 53 2.76 7.89 10.56
C PRO A 53 3.93 7.49 9.66
N ALA A 54 4.95 6.84 10.22
CA ALA A 54 6.09 6.35 9.43
C ALA A 54 5.64 5.30 8.40
N LEU A 55 4.77 4.34 8.78
CA LEU A 55 4.20 3.35 7.88
C LEU A 55 3.35 4.00 6.79
N LEU A 56 2.50 4.97 7.13
CA LEU A 56 1.69 5.72 6.16
C LEU A 56 2.56 6.41 5.11
N VAL A 57 3.55 7.18 5.55
CA VAL A 57 4.45 7.94 4.66
C VAL A 57 5.28 6.98 3.81
N SER A 58 5.84 5.93 4.41
CA SER A 58 6.65 4.93 3.71
C SER A 58 5.81 4.19 2.65
N THR A 59 4.64 3.69 3.03
CA THR A 59 3.72 3.00 2.12
C THR A 59 3.30 3.91 0.97
N TYR A 60 2.93 5.17 1.27
CA TYR A 60 2.56 6.14 0.24
C TYR A 60 3.68 6.39 -0.76
N ARG A 61 4.91 6.65 -0.28
CA ARG A 61 6.06 6.97 -1.14
C ARG A 61 6.51 5.80 -1.98
N GLN A 62 6.57 4.60 -1.41
CA GLN A 62 7.03 3.39 -2.11
C GLN A 62 6.03 2.89 -3.16
N ASN A 63 4.73 3.21 -3.00
CA ASN A 63 3.66 2.73 -3.86
C ASN A 63 3.11 3.79 -4.80
N ARG A 64 3.68 4.99 -4.81
CA ARG A 64 3.34 6.01 -5.78
C ARG A 64 3.77 5.56 -7.16
N CYS A 65 2.80 5.45 -8.06
CA CYS A 65 3.01 5.04 -9.44
C CYS A 65 2.66 6.20 -10.37
N THR A 66 3.55 6.50 -11.31
CA THR A 66 3.31 7.46 -12.39
C THR A 66 3.57 6.75 -13.70
N ILE A 67 2.59 6.74 -14.59
CA ILE A 67 2.69 6.14 -15.93
C ILE A 67 2.72 7.27 -16.94
N SER A 68 3.74 7.27 -17.79
CA SER A 68 3.97 8.16 -18.92
C SER A 68 4.05 7.33 -20.20
N ASP A 69 4.13 7.96 -21.35
CA ASP A 69 4.12 7.26 -22.65
C ASP A 69 5.39 6.41 -22.87
N ASP A 70 6.50 6.75 -22.20
CA ASP A 70 7.81 6.10 -22.37
C ASP A 70 8.22 5.23 -21.17
N ARG A 71 7.62 5.41 -20.00
CA ARG A 71 8.03 4.76 -18.74
C ARG A 71 6.93 4.62 -17.72
N ILE A 72 7.15 3.69 -16.79
CA ILE A 72 6.41 3.59 -15.53
C ILE A 72 7.38 3.83 -14.37
N SER A 73 7.04 4.78 -13.49
CA SER A 73 7.82 5.11 -12.28
C SER A 73 7.08 4.59 -11.05
N ILE A 74 7.73 3.78 -10.22
CA ILE A 74 7.15 3.24 -8.99
C ILE A 74 8.06 3.55 -7.81
N GLY A 75 7.56 4.35 -6.88
CA GLY A 75 8.35 4.86 -5.77
C GLY A 75 9.49 5.74 -6.26
N LYS A 76 10.72 5.23 -6.21
CA LYS A 76 11.94 5.91 -6.65
C LYS A 76 12.57 5.27 -7.89
N LYS A 77 11.94 4.25 -8.47
CA LYS A 77 12.50 3.51 -9.62
C LYS A 77 11.70 3.79 -10.88
N ASP A 78 12.42 3.99 -11.97
CA ASP A 78 11.88 4.19 -13.31
C ASP A 78 12.13 2.95 -14.17
N TYR A 79 11.11 2.53 -14.90
CA TYR A 79 11.14 1.40 -15.81
C TYR A 79 10.73 1.89 -17.19
N VAL A 80 11.71 2.05 -18.09
CA VAL A 80 11.49 2.53 -19.45
C VAL A 80 10.96 1.39 -20.32
N PHE A 81 9.91 1.63 -21.10
CA PHE A 81 9.24 0.59 -21.89
C PHE A 81 10.11 -0.02 -22.99
N ASN A 82 11.18 0.67 -23.41
CA ASN A 82 12.16 0.09 -24.35
C ASN A 82 12.91 -1.10 -23.75
N SER A 83 13.21 -1.07 -22.44
CA SER A 83 13.99 -2.10 -21.74
C SER A 83 13.13 -3.04 -20.91
N TYR A 84 11.94 -2.63 -20.54
CA TYR A 84 11.06 -3.39 -19.64
C TYR A 84 9.70 -3.65 -20.29
N ALA A 85 9.21 -4.87 -20.11
CA ALA A 85 7.85 -5.26 -20.42
C ALA A 85 7.00 -5.18 -19.14
N VAL A 86 5.86 -4.51 -19.23
CA VAL A 86 4.91 -4.36 -18.12
C VAL A 86 3.69 -5.20 -18.43
N SER A 87 3.21 -5.97 -17.46
CA SER A 87 2.00 -6.76 -17.58
C SER A 87 1.19 -6.70 -16.29
N ILE A 88 -0.13 -6.76 -16.42
CA ILE A 88 -1.06 -6.86 -15.30
C ILE A 88 -1.70 -8.23 -15.35
N VAL A 89 -1.42 -9.06 -14.35
CA VAL A 89 -1.93 -10.42 -14.25
C VAL A 89 -3.01 -10.46 -13.18
N GLU A 90 -4.23 -10.80 -13.58
CA GLU A 90 -5.33 -11.02 -12.65
C GLU A 90 -5.23 -12.42 -12.04
N LYS A 91 -5.56 -12.53 -10.77
CA LYS A 91 -5.64 -13.80 -10.06
C LYS A 91 -6.88 -13.86 -9.17
N TYR A 92 -7.41 -15.05 -9.03
CA TYR A 92 -8.43 -15.33 -8.03
C TYR A 92 -7.76 -15.87 -6.76
N LEU A 93 -8.11 -15.30 -5.61
CA LEU A 93 -7.65 -15.79 -4.31
C LEU A 93 -8.85 -16.30 -3.51
N PRO A 94 -8.80 -17.55 -3.02
CA PRO A 94 -9.80 -18.06 -2.10
C PRO A 94 -9.75 -17.26 -0.78
N ILE A 95 -10.85 -17.20 -0.05
CA ILE A 95 -11.00 -16.34 1.15
C ILE A 95 -9.87 -16.56 2.17
N LYS A 96 -9.41 -17.79 2.32
CA LYS A 96 -8.35 -18.16 3.28
C LYS A 96 -6.97 -17.56 2.95
N GLU A 97 -6.72 -17.23 1.68
CA GLU A 97 -5.44 -16.69 1.19
C GLU A 97 -5.47 -15.18 1.01
N ARG A 98 -6.63 -14.55 1.27
CA ARG A 98 -6.79 -13.11 1.09
C ARG A 98 -6.10 -12.33 2.20
N PRO A 99 -5.35 -11.26 1.87
CA PRO A 99 -4.78 -10.37 2.88
C PRO A 99 -5.89 -9.71 3.71
N LEU A 100 -5.64 -9.54 5.01
CA LEU A 100 -6.60 -8.92 5.95
C LEU A 100 -7.15 -7.58 5.46
N PHE A 101 -6.31 -6.75 4.84
CA PHE A 101 -6.68 -5.42 4.34
C PHE A 101 -7.54 -5.45 3.07
N SER A 102 -7.72 -6.62 2.47
CA SER A 102 -8.44 -6.79 1.21
C SER A 102 -9.34 -8.02 1.19
N LEU A 103 -9.80 -8.49 2.34
CA LEU A 103 -10.66 -9.68 2.50
C LEU A 103 -11.90 -9.65 1.60
N PHE A 104 -12.48 -8.47 1.43
CA PHE A 104 -13.71 -8.28 0.65
C PHE A 104 -13.48 -8.00 -0.85
N ARG A 105 -12.23 -7.99 -1.31
CA ARG A 105 -11.97 -7.85 -2.75
C ARG A 105 -12.38 -9.12 -3.49
N LYS A 106 -13.07 -8.94 -4.62
CA LYS A 106 -13.43 -10.03 -5.52
C LYS A 106 -12.35 -10.35 -6.53
N GLN A 107 -11.58 -9.34 -6.95
CA GLN A 107 -10.53 -9.46 -7.96
C GLN A 107 -9.19 -8.98 -7.41
N TYR A 108 -8.16 -9.74 -7.69
CA TYR A 108 -6.77 -9.44 -7.34
C TYR A 108 -5.97 -9.34 -8.63
N ALA A 109 -5.06 -8.42 -8.69
CA ALA A 109 -4.18 -8.26 -9.84
C ALA A 109 -2.77 -7.90 -9.36
N ASN A 110 -1.77 -8.44 -10.05
CA ASN A 110 -0.37 -8.12 -9.83
C ASN A 110 0.16 -7.33 -11.02
N LEU A 111 0.90 -6.28 -10.73
CA LEU A 111 1.75 -5.60 -11.69
C LEU A 111 3.08 -6.33 -11.76
N ILE A 112 3.42 -6.84 -12.93
CA ILE A 112 4.66 -7.55 -13.19
C ILE A 112 5.47 -6.74 -14.20
N ILE A 113 6.71 -6.43 -13.83
CA ILE A 113 7.67 -5.78 -14.73
C ILE A 113 8.81 -6.77 -14.96
N ARG A 114 9.07 -7.06 -16.25
CA ARG A 114 10.14 -7.96 -16.69
C ARG A 114 11.16 -7.21 -17.55
N GLU A 115 12.39 -7.57 -17.41
CA GLU A 115 13.43 -7.12 -18.32
C GLU A 115 13.30 -7.82 -19.66
N LYS A 116 13.33 -7.06 -20.77
CA LYS A 116 13.17 -7.64 -22.11
C LYS A 116 14.39 -8.46 -22.55
N SER A 117 15.58 -8.09 -22.09
CA SER A 117 16.84 -8.75 -22.46
C SER A 117 16.99 -10.15 -21.88
N GLY A 118 16.60 -10.34 -20.62
CA GLY A 118 16.79 -11.59 -19.88
C GLY A 118 15.49 -12.29 -19.42
N GLY A 119 14.33 -11.66 -19.64
CA GLY A 119 13.03 -12.19 -19.18
C GLY A 119 12.86 -12.22 -17.66
N GLN A 120 13.83 -11.72 -16.89
CA GLN A 120 13.77 -11.71 -15.43
C GLN A 120 12.67 -10.79 -14.91
N ILE A 121 11.97 -11.24 -13.88
CA ILE A 121 10.99 -10.41 -13.17
C ILE A 121 11.74 -9.47 -12.23
N VAL A 122 11.69 -8.19 -12.54
CA VAL A 122 12.32 -7.12 -11.75
C VAL A 122 11.37 -6.60 -10.66
N LEU A 123 10.08 -6.62 -10.94
CA LEU A 123 9.05 -6.23 -9.99
C LEU A 123 7.83 -7.15 -10.12
N ASN A 124 7.34 -7.63 -8.98
CA ASN A 124 6.04 -8.28 -8.87
C ASN A 124 5.31 -7.66 -7.67
N LYS A 125 4.25 -6.90 -7.94
CA LYS A 125 3.57 -6.11 -6.92
C LYS A 125 2.06 -6.28 -7.00
N ASP A 126 1.43 -6.55 -5.86
CA ASP A 126 -0.02 -6.58 -5.76
C ASP A 126 -0.61 -5.19 -5.97
N LEU A 127 -1.69 -5.12 -6.75
CA LEU A 127 -2.43 -3.89 -7.04
C LEU A 127 -3.59 -3.77 -6.05
N GLU A 128 -3.38 -3.05 -4.95
CA GLU A 128 -4.41 -2.77 -3.95
C GLU A 128 -5.24 -1.53 -4.31
N ILE A 129 -5.79 -1.53 -5.51
CA ILE A 129 -6.59 -0.44 -6.09
C ILE A 129 -7.95 -0.97 -6.59
N SER A 130 -8.87 -0.06 -6.89
CA SER A 130 -10.18 -0.44 -7.43
C SER A 130 -10.07 -1.06 -8.82
N VAL A 131 -11.04 -1.91 -9.18
CA VAL A 131 -11.14 -2.55 -10.50
C VAL A 131 -11.09 -1.51 -11.63
N GLN A 132 -11.83 -0.41 -11.49
CA GLN A 132 -11.82 0.69 -12.46
C GLN A 132 -10.43 1.29 -12.70
N ASN A 133 -9.60 1.37 -11.64
CA ASN A 133 -8.24 1.87 -11.77
C ASN A 133 -7.32 0.82 -12.42
N ILE A 134 -7.57 -0.47 -12.21
CA ILE A 134 -6.87 -1.55 -12.90
C ILE A 134 -7.16 -1.49 -14.40
N GLU A 135 -8.43 -1.35 -14.77
CA GLU A 135 -8.84 -1.21 -16.17
C GLU A 135 -8.22 0.01 -16.85
N LYS A 136 -8.27 1.18 -16.21
CA LYS A 136 -7.59 2.38 -16.71
C LYS A 136 -6.07 2.20 -16.85
N MET A 137 -5.44 1.45 -15.94
CA MET A 137 -4.01 1.14 -16.09
C MET A 137 -3.76 0.22 -17.29
N LYS A 138 -4.61 -0.79 -17.51
CA LYS A 138 -4.51 -1.68 -18.67
C LYS A 138 -4.67 -0.91 -19.98
N GLU A 139 -5.70 -0.07 -20.08
CA GLU A 139 -5.91 0.80 -21.25
C GLU A 139 -4.70 1.70 -21.50
N PHE A 140 -4.16 2.32 -20.48
CA PHE A 140 -3.01 3.23 -20.62
C PHE A 140 -1.71 2.51 -21.01
N LEU A 141 -1.55 1.27 -20.55
CA LEU A 141 -0.37 0.44 -20.86
C LEU A 141 -0.56 -0.35 -22.18
N ALA A 142 -1.74 -0.31 -22.80
CA ALA A 142 -2.12 -1.11 -23.95
C ALA A 142 -1.89 -2.64 -23.73
N VAL A 143 -2.20 -3.15 -22.52
CA VAL A 143 -1.94 -4.53 -22.05
C VAL A 143 -3.27 -5.22 -21.77
#